data_8eb763a6f8134db8c7fb61097f1359e1
#
_entry.id   8eb763a6f8134db8c7fb61097f1359e1
#
_cell.length_a   1.000
_cell.length_b   1.000
_cell.length_c   1.000
_cell.angle_alpha   90.00
_cell.angle_beta   90.00
_cell.angle_gamma   90.00
#
_symmetry.space_group_name_H-M   'P 1'
#
loop_
_entity.id
_entity.type
_entity.pdbx_description
1 polymer ?
#
loop_
_entity_poly.entity_id
_entity_poly.type
_entity_poly.pdbx_seq_one_letter_code
_entity_poly.pdbx_strand_id
1 'polypeptide(L)'
;MGEKKSLLLALLAAATLSLASGVQAAGSLTGQVGIQLTIGSGCTVGNGGATGGANQWGTLNFGSYSDLTSVINGTVFGANGSSAVTITCSTGLSPTLSLNGGLAATGALRAMSSGGDTIPYRLYSDSARTTEIAINTPIALTTGTTAQNIPIYGRVLPGDQLSTTPTAGTYNDTVVATLSW
;
A
#
# COMPACT_ATOMS: atom_id res chain seq x y z
N MET A 1 -34.50 -87.08 -52.09
CA MET A 1 -33.10 -87.26 -51.62
C MET A 1 -32.35 -85.90 -51.83
N GLY A 2 -32.72 -84.83 -51.16
CA GLY A 2 -32.17 -83.50 -51.46
C GLY A 2 -32.01 -82.58 -50.27
N GLU A 3 -32.47 -82.95 -49.07
CA GLU A 3 -32.50 -81.94 -47.95
C GLU A 3 -31.39 -82.05 -46.94
N LYS A 4 -30.55 -83.10 -47.00
CA LYS A 4 -29.49 -83.28 -45.99
C LYS A 4 -28.15 -82.59 -46.34
N LYS A 5 -27.98 -82.06 -47.55
CA LYS A 5 -26.72 -81.42 -47.97
C LYS A 5 -26.74 -79.92 -47.78
N SER A 6 -27.90 -79.25 -47.61
CA SER A 6 -28.01 -77.81 -47.36
C SER A 6 -27.71 -77.42 -45.90
N LEU A 7 -27.92 -78.40 -44.97
CA LEU A 7 -27.71 -78.04 -43.55
C LEU A 7 -26.24 -78.04 -43.09
N LEU A 8 -25.37 -78.70 -43.83
CA LEU A 8 -23.95 -78.80 -43.47
C LEU A 8 -23.14 -77.58 -43.98
N LEU A 9 -23.63 -76.88 -45.02
CA LEU A 9 -22.95 -75.65 -45.49
C LEU A 9 -23.30 -74.43 -44.66
N ALA A 10 -24.42 -74.44 -43.92
CA ALA A 10 -24.82 -73.33 -43.08
C ALA A 10 -24.08 -73.23 -41.72
N LEU A 11 -23.46 -74.33 -41.28
CA LEU A 11 -22.75 -74.40 -40.01
C LEU A 11 -21.26 -73.97 -40.09
N LEU A 12 -20.68 -73.88 -41.29
CA LEU A 12 -19.30 -73.50 -41.45
C LEU A 12 -19.12 -72.00 -41.68
N ALA A 13 -20.20 -71.20 -41.88
CA ALA A 13 -20.13 -69.76 -42.10
C ALA A 13 -20.22 -68.97 -40.82
N ALA A 14 -20.46 -69.61 -39.65
CA ALA A 14 -20.64 -68.87 -38.37
C ALA A 14 -19.39 -68.84 -37.48
N ALA A 15 -18.27 -69.40 -37.93
CA ALA A 15 -17.07 -69.51 -37.05
C ALA A 15 -15.94 -68.55 -37.38
N THR A 16 -16.16 -67.53 -38.21
CA THR A 16 -15.15 -66.50 -38.52
C THR A 16 -15.54 -65.07 -38.09
N LEU A 17 -16.39 -64.98 -37.04
CA LEU A 17 -16.47 -63.70 -36.31
C LEU A 17 -15.31 -63.63 -35.33
N SER A 18 -14.13 -63.52 -35.90
CA SER A 18 -12.88 -63.22 -35.21
C SER A 18 -12.86 -61.79 -34.63
N LEU A 19 -12.56 -61.80 -33.40
CA LEU A 19 -11.71 -60.81 -32.70
C LEU A 19 -11.16 -59.68 -33.60
N ALA A 20 -12.00 -58.70 -33.90
CA ALA A 20 -11.51 -57.36 -34.18
C ALA A 20 -11.05 -56.79 -32.85
N SER A 21 -9.80 -57.10 -32.47
CA SER A 21 -9.10 -56.32 -31.45
C SER A 21 -9.15 -54.88 -31.90
N GLY A 22 -10.02 -54.09 -31.29
CA GLY A 22 -10.05 -52.65 -31.51
C GLY A 22 -8.68 -52.10 -31.15
N VAL A 23 -7.86 -51.84 -32.16
CA VAL A 23 -6.63 -51.05 -31.98
C VAL A 23 -7.11 -49.67 -31.55
N GLN A 24 -7.09 -49.44 -30.25
CA GLN A 24 -7.26 -48.07 -29.74
C GLN A 24 -6.04 -47.29 -30.21
N ALA A 25 -6.20 -46.48 -31.23
CA ALA A 25 -5.20 -45.53 -31.62
C ALA A 25 -5.04 -44.54 -30.46
N ALA A 26 -3.84 -44.50 -29.88
CA ALA A 26 -3.50 -43.43 -28.93
C ALA A 26 -3.62 -42.09 -29.67
N GLY A 27 -4.67 -41.37 -29.35
CA GLY A 27 -4.89 -40.02 -29.92
C GLY A 27 -4.29 -38.96 -28.98
N SER A 28 -3.70 -37.95 -29.55
CA SER A 28 -3.36 -36.73 -28.80
C SER A 28 -4.32 -35.61 -29.22
N LEU A 29 -4.82 -34.88 -28.24
CA LEU A 29 -5.61 -33.69 -28.44
C LEU A 29 -4.79 -32.50 -27.97
N THR A 30 -4.52 -31.54 -28.85
CA THR A 30 -3.83 -30.30 -28.51
C THR A 30 -4.83 -29.13 -28.50
N GLY A 31 -4.73 -28.28 -27.49
CA GLY A 31 -5.54 -27.09 -27.36
C GLY A 31 -4.65 -25.89 -27.04
N GLN A 32 -5.17 -24.69 -27.24
CA GLN A 32 -4.50 -23.44 -26.88
C GLN A 32 -5.10 -22.93 -25.58
N VAL A 33 -4.23 -22.48 -24.66
CA VAL A 33 -4.60 -21.77 -23.44
C VAL A 33 -4.12 -20.33 -23.58
N GLY A 34 -5.04 -19.38 -23.63
CA GLY A 34 -4.72 -17.96 -23.62
C GLY A 34 -4.27 -17.54 -22.22
N ILE A 35 -3.10 -16.89 -22.12
CA ILE A 35 -2.57 -16.36 -20.86
C ILE A 35 -2.48 -14.85 -21.04
N GLN A 36 -3.09 -14.10 -20.12
CA GLN A 36 -3.10 -12.63 -20.13
C GLN A 36 -2.76 -12.11 -18.73
N LEU A 37 -1.89 -11.10 -18.69
CA LEU A 37 -1.58 -10.30 -17.51
C LEU A 37 -1.67 -8.82 -17.89
N THR A 38 -2.39 -8.05 -17.10
CA THR A 38 -2.44 -6.59 -17.24
C THR A 38 -1.72 -5.97 -16.04
N ILE A 39 -0.72 -5.14 -16.30
CA ILE A 39 -0.01 -4.38 -15.29
C ILE A 39 -0.51 -2.93 -15.39
N GLY A 40 -1.20 -2.48 -14.34
CA GLY A 40 -1.62 -1.07 -14.19
C GLY A 40 -0.49 -0.21 -13.63
N SER A 41 -0.52 1.09 -13.92
CA SER A 41 0.37 2.06 -13.27
C SER A 41 -0.16 2.42 -11.89
N GLY A 42 0.74 2.64 -10.92
CA GLY A 42 0.37 2.96 -9.54
C GLY A 42 1.56 3.32 -8.67
N CYS A 43 1.26 3.71 -7.43
CA CYS A 43 2.25 4.00 -6.41
C CYS A 43 2.09 3.05 -5.22
N THR A 44 3.20 2.73 -4.56
CA THR A 44 3.24 1.97 -3.31
C THR A 44 3.96 2.77 -2.24
N VAL A 45 3.48 2.70 -1.01
CA VAL A 45 4.12 3.31 0.16
C VAL A 45 4.83 2.24 0.97
N GLY A 46 6.14 2.42 1.17
CA GLY A 46 6.97 1.61 2.05
C GLY A 46 7.14 2.33 3.39
N ASN A 47 6.83 1.65 4.49
CA ASN A 47 6.94 2.19 5.84
C ASN A 47 7.94 1.44 6.74
N GLY A 48 8.74 0.55 6.14
CA GLY A 48 9.79 -0.18 6.82
C GLY A 48 9.34 -1.27 7.79
N GLY A 49 8.03 -1.50 7.97
CA GLY A 49 7.49 -2.48 8.91
C GLY A 49 6.60 -3.53 8.24
N ALA A 50 6.80 -4.80 8.56
CA ALA A 50 5.93 -5.90 8.12
C ALA A 50 4.55 -5.87 8.79
N THR A 51 4.41 -5.13 9.89
CA THR A 51 3.20 -5.03 10.74
C THR A 51 2.49 -3.69 10.63
N GLY A 52 3.08 -2.70 9.94
CA GLY A 52 2.37 -1.46 9.62
C GLY A 52 1.26 -1.78 8.62
N GLY A 53 0.01 -1.81 9.08
CA GLY A 53 -1.14 -1.95 8.19
C GLY A 53 -1.07 -0.89 7.08
N ALA A 54 -1.77 -1.13 5.97
CA ALA A 54 -1.81 -0.22 4.83
C ALA A 54 -2.15 1.24 5.18
N ASN A 55 -2.63 1.48 6.41
CA ASN A 55 -3.09 2.77 6.92
C ASN A 55 -2.18 3.39 7.99
N GLN A 56 -0.99 2.80 8.28
CA GLN A 56 -0.03 3.39 9.21
C GLN A 56 1.31 3.63 8.52
N TRP A 57 1.51 4.84 8.05
CA TRP A 57 2.71 5.19 7.29
C TRP A 57 3.92 5.46 8.18
N GLY A 58 3.70 6.05 9.36
CA GLY A 58 4.80 6.38 10.25
C GLY A 58 4.37 7.15 11.48
N THR A 59 5.36 7.50 12.30
CA THR A 59 5.19 8.29 13.52
C THR A 59 6.16 9.46 13.52
N LEU A 60 5.68 10.62 13.93
CA LEU A 60 6.50 11.79 14.24
C LEU A 60 6.53 11.94 15.76
N ASN A 61 7.71 11.83 16.34
CA ASN A 61 7.91 12.00 17.78
C ASN A 61 8.75 13.25 18.03
N PHE A 62 8.21 14.19 18.78
CA PHE A 62 8.92 15.39 19.17
C PHE A 62 9.83 15.20 20.38
N GLY A 63 9.71 14.08 21.11
CA GLY A 63 10.48 13.80 22.33
C GLY A 63 9.74 14.21 23.60
N SER A 64 10.49 14.42 24.68
CA SER A 64 9.96 14.78 25.99
C SER A 64 10.64 16.07 26.50
N TYR A 65 9.82 17.03 26.90
CA TYR A 65 10.25 18.36 27.31
C TYR A 65 9.47 18.78 28.55
N SER A 66 10.08 19.64 29.37
CA SER A 66 9.45 20.26 30.54
C SER A 66 8.68 21.54 30.21
N ASP A 67 9.04 22.19 29.10
CA ASP A 67 8.45 23.43 28.63
C ASP A 67 8.56 23.57 27.11
N LEU A 68 7.94 24.59 26.54
CA LEU A 68 7.92 24.91 25.11
C LEU A 68 8.57 26.28 24.81
N THR A 69 9.55 26.68 25.60
CA THR A 69 10.27 27.96 25.45
C THR A 69 11.25 27.96 24.29
N SER A 70 11.63 26.78 23.81
CA SER A 70 12.54 26.59 22.67
C SER A 70 11.86 25.92 21.49
N VAL A 71 12.41 26.10 20.29
CA VAL A 71 11.94 25.42 19.08
C VAL A 71 12.22 23.91 19.20
N ILE A 72 11.18 23.09 19.02
CA ILE A 72 11.30 21.63 19.01
C ILE A 72 11.09 21.12 17.60
N ASN A 73 12.01 20.29 17.12
CA ASN A 73 11.97 19.70 15.80
C ASN A 73 11.73 18.19 15.87
N GLY A 74 10.92 17.68 14.96
CA GLY A 74 10.65 16.26 14.77
C GLY A 74 10.81 15.84 13.31
N THR A 75 10.91 14.55 13.09
CA THR A 75 10.97 13.95 11.74
C THR A 75 10.10 12.68 11.76
N VAL A 76 9.39 12.43 10.67
CA VAL A 76 8.60 11.20 10.53
C VAL A 76 9.51 10.01 10.28
N PHE A 77 9.30 8.96 11.05
CA PHE A 77 9.88 7.64 10.83
C PHE A 77 8.78 6.65 10.46
N GLY A 78 9.12 5.66 9.64
CA GLY A 78 8.23 4.57 9.28
C GLY A 78 7.80 3.72 10.48
N ALA A 79 6.95 2.73 10.24
CA ALA A 79 6.35 1.91 11.29
C ALA A 79 7.37 1.14 12.16
N ASN A 80 8.58 0.90 11.64
CA ASN A 80 9.68 0.30 12.40
C ASN A 80 10.44 1.30 13.31
N GLY A 81 10.08 2.59 13.29
CA GLY A 81 10.68 3.64 14.11
C GLY A 81 12.10 4.08 13.71
N SER A 82 12.68 3.51 12.66
CA SER A 82 14.06 3.79 12.25
C SER A 82 14.25 4.12 10.77
N SER A 83 13.35 3.69 9.90
CA SER A 83 13.40 3.96 8.47
C SER A 83 12.46 5.09 8.07
N ALA A 84 12.85 5.89 7.08
CA ALA A 84 11.94 6.86 6.50
C ALA A 84 10.75 6.18 5.81
N VAL A 85 9.62 6.88 5.75
CA VAL A 85 8.51 6.49 4.89
C VAL A 85 8.91 6.77 3.44
N THR A 86 8.68 5.82 2.55
CA THR A 86 9.09 5.92 1.15
C THR A 86 7.92 5.72 0.21
N ILE A 87 8.06 6.25 -1.00
CA ILE A 87 7.13 6.02 -2.12
C ILE A 87 7.91 5.45 -3.32
N THR A 88 7.28 4.51 -4.01
CA THR A 88 7.74 3.99 -5.30
C THR A 88 6.57 4.03 -6.28
N CYS A 89 6.74 4.65 -7.44
CA CYS A 89 5.69 4.80 -8.44
C CYS A 89 6.12 4.25 -9.80
N SER A 90 5.14 3.84 -10.59
CA SER A 90 5.34 3.55 -12.01
C SER A 90 5.83 4.81 -12.76
N THR A 91 6.64 4.60 -13.80
CA THR A 91 7.14 5.69 -14.64
C THR A 91 6.01 6.56 -15.20
N GLY A 92 6.22 7.88 -15.22
CA GLY A 92 5.29 8.84 -15.81
C GLY A 92 4.17 9.31 -14.88
N LEU A 93 4.10 8.84 -13.63
CA LEU A 93 3.17 9.37 -12.64
C LEU A 93 3.74 10.62 -11.95
N SER A 94 2.83 11.53 -11.57
CA SER A 94 3.15 12.77 -10.84
C SER A 94 2.34 12.82 -9.53
N PRO A 95 2.67 11.99 -8.54
CA PRO A 95 1.89 11.92 -7.32
C PRO A 95 2.02 13.19 -6.48
N THR A 96 0.95 13.44 -5.77
CA THR A 96 0.85 14.52 -4.77
C THR A 96 0.48 13.95 -3.42
N LEU A 97 0.99 14.57 -2.36
CA LEU A 97 0.66 14.26 -0.98
C LEU A 97 -0.12 15.43 -0.38
N SER A 98 -1.24 15.13 0.27
CA SER A 98 -1.93 16.08 1.13
C SER A 98 -2.05 15.53 2.55
N LEU A 99 -1.97 16.41 3.54
CA LEU A 99 -2.09 16.08 4.96
C LEU A 99 -3.25 16.87 5.55
N ASN A 100 -4.19 16.19 6.22
CA ASN A 100 -5.30 16.89 6.89
C ASN A 100 -4.85 17.64 8.14
N GLY A 101 -5.79 18.24 8.86
CA GLY A 101 -5.54 19.01 10.07
C GLY A 101 -5.22 18.18 11.31
N GLY A 102 -5.42 16.87 11.28
CA GLY A 102 -5.38 16.04 12.47
C GLY A 102 -6.70 16.08 13.25
N LEU A 103 -6.69 15.63 14.50
CA LEU A 103 -7.86 15.49 15.35
C LEU A 103 -8.20 16.75 16.14
N ALA A 104 -7.21 17.59 16.42
CA ALA A 104 -7.34 18.77 17.30
C ALA A 104 -6.92 20.08 16.63
N ALA A 105 -6.97 20.16 15.29
CA ALA A 105 -6.61 21.36 14.56
C ALA A 105 -7.48 22.57 14.98
N THR A 106 -6.83 23.73 15.09
CA THR A 106 -7.51 25.01 15.35
C THR A 106 -7.13 26.00 14.25
N GLY A 107 -8.09 26.37 13.41
CA GLY A 107 -7.84 27.22 12.25
C GLY A 107 -6.87 26.60 11.26
N ALA A 108 -5.77 27.28 10.97
CA ALA A 108 -4.74 26.80 10.05
C ALA A 108 -3.62 25.98 10.72
N LEU A 109 -3.65 25.82 12.04
CA LEU A 109 -2.65 25.06 12.80
C LEU A 109 -3.14 23.68 13.18
N ARG A 110 -2.27 22.70 13.01
CA ARG A 110 -2.44 21.36 13.60
C ARG A 110 -2.10 21.44 15.08
N ALA A 111 -2.73 20.59 15.88
CA ALA A 111 -2.43 20.50 17.29
C ALA A 111 -2.49 19.07 17.82
N MET A 112 -1.55 18.72 18.68
CA MET A 112 -1.64 17.56 19.54
C MET A 112 -2.49 17.91 20.76
N SER A 113 -3.23 16.94 21.31
CA SER A 113 -4.11 17.15 22.46
C SER A 113 -3.86 16.16 23.58
N SER A 114 -4.12 16.64 24.82
CA SER A 114 -4.11 15.83 26.04
C SER A 114 -5.17 16.39 27.01
N GLY A 115 -6.23 15.63 27.29
CA GLY A 115 -7.26 15.96 28.28
C GLY A 115 -8.10 17.21 28.01
N GLY A 116 -7.80 18.03 27.04
CA GLY A 116 -8.44 19.32 26.73
C GLY A 116 -7.42 20.40 26.43
N ASP A 117 -6.18 20.22 26.84
CA ASP A 117 -5.07 21.08 26.47
C ASP A 117 -4.53 20.71 25.08
N THR A 118 -4.01 21.70 24.35
CA THR A 118 -3.47 21.51 23.02
C THR A 118 -2.07 22.10 22.87
N ILE A 119 -1.24 21.47 22.05
CA ILE A 119 0.07 21.95 21.63
C ILE A 119 0.06 22.09 20.10
N PRO A 120 -0.06 23.31 19.56
CA PRO A 120 0.07 23.58 18.15
C PRO A 120 1.42 23.17 17.58
N TYR A 121 1.41 22.64 16.35
CA TYR A 121 2.61 22.28 15.60
C TYR A 121 2.42 22.49 14.10
N ARG A 122 3.54 22.55 13.38
CA ARG A 122 3.58 22.68 11.92
C ARG A 122 4.31 21.52 11.28
N LEU A 123 3.92 21.19 10.04
CA LEU A 123 4.59 20.20 9.21
C LEU A 123 5.22 20.88 8.00
N TYR A 124 6.36 20.36 7.56
CA TYR A 124 7.17 20.91 6.48
C TYR A 124 7.61 19.83 5.52
N SER A 125 7.80 20.20 4.25
CA SER A 125 8.27 19.31 3.18
C SER A 125 9.80 19.28 3.04
N ASP A 126 10.52 20.09 3.80
CA ASP A 126 11.98 20.18 3.75
C ASP A 126 12.61 20.09 5.15
N SER A 127 13.83 19.57 5.22
CA SER A 127 14.56 19.38 6.48
C SER A 127 14.95 20.72 7.17
N ALA A 128 15.07 21.79 6.40
CA ALA A 128 15.31 23.13 6.94
C ALA A 128 14.04 23.73 7.56
N ARG A 129 12.87 23.15 7.27
CA ARG A 129 11.54 23.59 7.75
C ARG A 129 11.22 25.01 7.33
N THR A 130 11.38 25.26 6.02
CA THR A 130 11.09 26.53 5.37
C THR A 130 9.81 26.50 4.54
N THR A 131 9.46 25.30 4.02
CA THR A 131 8.28 25.09 3.18
C THR A 131 7.21 24.34 3.96
N GLU A 132 6.24 25.06 4.51
CA GLU A 132 5.16 24.47 5.30
C GLU A 132 4.19 23.66 4.43
N ILE A 133 3.77 22.50 4.92
CA ILE A 133 2.68 21.70 4.37
C ILE A 133 1.37 22.17 4.99
N ALA A 134 0.70 23.10 4.34
CA ALA A 134 -0.59 23.61 4.81
C ALA A 134 -1.65 22.49 4.86
N ILE A 135 -2.66 22.66 5.70
CA ILE A 135 -3.75 21.69 5.88
C ILE A 135 -4.49 21.48 4.55
N ASN A 136 -4.65 20.22 4.15
CA ASN A 136 -5.33 19.79 2.93
C ASN A 136 -4.76 20.37 1.61
N THR A 137 -3.56 20.92 1.64
CA THR A 137 -2.91 21.45 0.44
C THR A 137 -1.99 20.39 -0.17
N PRO A 138 -2.21 19.98 -1.43
CA PRO A 138 -1.34 19.01 -2.08
C PRO A 138 0.07 19.55 -2.33
N ILE A 139 1.07 18.73 -2.04
CA ILE A 139 2.47 18.98 -2.42
C ILE A 139 2.91 17.92 -3.42
N ALA A 140 3.68 18.31 -4.44
CA ALA A 140 4.26 17.37 -5.39
C ALA A 140 5.35 16.52 -4.73
N LEU A 141 5.36 15.22 -5.02
CA LEU A 141 6.40 14.32 -4.57
C LEU A 141 7.38 14.00 -5.70
N THR A 142 8.65 13.91 -5.34
CA THR A 142 9.65 13.32 -6.24
C THR A 142 9.37 11.83 -6.39
N THR A 143 9.34 11.34 -7.62
CA THR A 143 8.99 9.97 -7.94
C THR A 143 10.05 9.27 -8.75
N GLY A 144 10.03 7.94 -8.70
CA GLY A 144 10.91 7.08 -9.47
C GLY A 144 10.51 5.63 -9.28
N THR A 145 11.11 4.76 -10.08
CA THR A 145 11.02 3.29 -9.94
C THR A 145 11.82 2.76 -8.76
N THR A 146 12.62 3.61 -8.12
CA THR A 146 13.30 3.34 -6.85
C THR A 146 12.60 4.07 -5.71
N ALA A 147 12.70 3.52 -4.51
CA ALA A 147 12.08 4.11 -3.32
C ALA A 147 12.63 5.52 -3.05
N GLN A 148 11.72 6.50 -2.94
CA GLN A 148 12.00 7.89 -2.61
C GLN A 148 11.42 8.21 -1.24
N ASN A 149 12.12 8.99 -0.42
CA ASN A 149 11.62 9.40 0.89
C ASN A 149 10.43 10.35 0.75
N ILE A 150 9.40 10.13 1.55
CA ILE A 150 8.31 11.11 1.72
C ILE A 150 8.79 12.16 2.73
N PRO A 151 8.97 13.43 2.32
CA PRO A 151 9.55 14.46 3.18
C PRO A 151 8.48 15.03 4.12
N ILE A 152 8.47 14.61 5.39
CA ILE A 152 7.61 15.18 6.43
C ILE A 152 8.45 15.48 7.67
N TYR A 153 8.55 16.75 7.98
CA TYR A 153 9.30 17.27 9.12
C TYR A 153 8.36 18.07 10.01
N GLY A 154 8.48 17.93 11.32
CA GLY A 154 7.65 18.63 12.28
C GLY A 154 8.40 19.72 13.02
N ARG A 155 7.67 20.74 13.48
CA ARG A 155 8.18 21.80 14.35
C ARG A 155 7.10 22.28 15.30
N VAL A 156 7.46 22.39 16.58
CA VAL A 156 6.69 23.13 17.59
C VAL A 156 7.42 24.47 17.79
N LEU A 157 6.67 25.56 17.62
CA LEU A 157 7.19 26.92 17.77
C LEU A 157 6.66 27.55 19.06
N PRO A 158 7.51 28.18 19.90
CA PRO A 158 7.03 28.89 21.10
C PRO A 158 5.98 29.97 20.79
N GLY A 159 6.14 30.65 19.65
CA GLY A 159 5.21 31.73 19.23
C GLY A 159 3.82 31.26 18.81
N ASP A 160 3.63 29.94 18.55
CA ASP A 160 2.32 29.39 18.22
C ASP A 160 1.56 28.89 19.48
N GLN A 161 2.23 28.85 20.64
CA GLN A 161 1.68 28.29 21.87
C GLN A 161 0.82 29.28 22.65
N LEU A 162 -0.31 28.83 23.18
CA LEU A 162 -1.10 29.59 24.16
C LEU A 162 -0.38 29.68 25.50
N SER A 163 0.39 28.65 25.86
CA SER A 163 1.25 28.60 27.05
C SER A 163 2.54 27.85 26.71
N THR A 164 3.66 28.38 27.17
CA THR A 164 4.97 27.69 27.06
C THR A 164 5.21 26.69 28.19
N THR A 165 4.31 26.62 29.18
CA THR A 165 4.31 25.64 30.28
C THR A 165 2.99 24.89 30.31
N PRO A 166 2.71 24.02 29.32
CA PRO A 166 1.46 23.26 29.28
C PRO A 166 1.37 22.25 30.44
N THR A 167 0.16 21.76 30.69
CA THR A 167 -0.07 20.71 31.67
C THR A 167 0.74 19.47 31.33
N ALA A 168 1.37 18.84 32.33
CA ALA A 168 2.15 17.62 32.12
C ALA A 168 1.24 16.49 31.58
N GLY A 169 1.68 15.80 30.55
CA GLY A 169 0.90 14.73 29.91
C GLY A 169 1.50 14.26 28.60
N THR A 170 0.88 13.26 27.99
CA THR A 170 1.21 12.81 26.65
C THR A 170 0.24 13.45 25.67
N TYR A 171 0.75 14.27 24.77
CA TYR A 171 -0.01 14.94 23.74
C TYR A 171 0.08 14.14 22.44
N ASN A 172 -1.07 13.82 21.85
CA ASN A 172 -1.16 13.01 20.64
C ASN A 172 -2.01 13.70 19.58
N ASP A 173 -1.72 13.39 18.33
CA ASP A 173 -2.54 13.72 17.17
C ASP A 173 -2.46 12.58 16.14
N THR A 174 -3.43 12.53 15.23
CA THR A 174 -3.44 11.63 14.09
C THR A 174 -3.76 12.40 12.84
N VAL A 175 -2.76 12.55 11.97
CA VAL A 175 -2.88 13.22 10.68
C VAL A 175 -3.12 12.16 9.60
N VAL A 176 -4.17 12.35 8.81
CA VAL A 176 -4.44 11.51 7.63
C VAL A 176 -3.65 12.05 6.45
N ALA A 177 -2.83 11.20 5.87
CA ALA A 177 -2.09 11.45 4.65
C ALA A 177 -2.84 10.83 3.45
N THR A 178 -3.04 11.62 2.41
CA THR A 178 -3.65 11.17 1.14
C THR A 178 -2.65 11.32 0.02
N LEU A 179 -2.36 10.22 -0.66
CA LEU A 179 -1.53 10.15 -1.85
C LEU A 179 -2.44 10.02 -3.07
N SER A 180 -2.25 10.90 -4.06
CA SER A 180 -3.01 10.91 -5.31
C SER A 180 -2.04 10.91 -6.49
N TRP A 181 -2.34 10.17 -7.60
CA TRP A 181 -1.51 10.08 -8.82
C TRP A 181 -2.35 9.96 -10.08
#